data_2c8bfdac983e74660e7af8b42058a35d
#
_entry.id   2c8bfdac983e74660e7af8b42058a35d
#
_cell.length_a   1.000
_cell.length_b   1.000
_cell.length_c   1.000
_cell.angle_alpha   90.00
_cell.angle_beta   90.00
_cell.angle_gamma   90.00
#
_symmetry.space_group_name_H-M   'P 1'
#
loop_
_entity.id
_entity.type
_entity.pdbx_description
1 polymer ?
#
loop_
_entity_poly.entity_id
_entity_poly.type
_entity_poly.pdbx_seq_one_letter_code
_entity_poly.pdbx_strand_id
1 'polypeptide(L)'
;MDKLLYDAVVLGGGLAGLMSAHEIASAGYRVAVISKVFPTRSHSSSAEGGIAAYVKGNSDPNDNPDYMTYDTVKGGDYLVDQDAAELLSQKSGEIVEIMERWGTLFNRQPDGRVALRYFGGQTYPRTRFVGDKTGMALLHTLFERVSGLSVDFFNEWFALDLVLDEKRVAGVLAMEMKSMEPSLFKAKAVVLATGGMGMLYAHTTNAYINTGDGYAMALRAGAALKDPEFVQFHPTAYILRIFLSVRQPGGRAAFLEIIRERDSWPGTLLKKLDLAPRDIASRSIIIEIREGRGFPGNYVGLDLTHLGESYIKERLALAYEAAMNFAGVDATKEPIPVRPAQHYYMGGVDVDITGTNGDLQGLFAAGEAACVSVHGANRLGSNSLLETLVFGRETGRTVVEYLRTHNESTSTTLEGEAEKLLEQAYSFVKSESGIHFGEIQNKLRQVMWDDVGIFRNEDLLKSGLSEVEKMRTQVKEMYVTDKSKVYNTEFFNALELRNMMDLAVVISKAALVRTESRGAHFRTDYPERDDKNWLKHTIAYLKGNQVEIGYKPVTLTRWQPEARVY
;
A
#
# COMPACT_ATOMS: atom_id res chain seq x y z
N MET A 1 -12.23 -14.56 -27.45
CA MET A 1 -12.12 -14.31 -25.98
C MET A 1 -12.72 -15.51 -25.25
N ASP A 2 -11.90 -16.17 -24.45
CA ASP A 2 -12.34 -17.31 -23.66
C ASP A 2 -13.25 -16.87 -22.52
N LYS A 3 -14.13 -17.79 -22.09
CA LYS A 3 -15.10 -17.56 -21.00
C LYS A 3 -14.81 -18.58 -19.90
N LEU A 4 -14.39 -18.08 -18.75
CA LEU A 4 -14.08 -18.88 -17.58
C LEU A 4 -15.10 -18.60 -16.49
N LEU A 5 -15.60 -19.64 -15.84
CA LEU A 5 -16.63 -19.52 -14.80
C LEU A 5 -16.09 -19.92 -13.43
N TYR A 6 -16.19 -19.00 -12.48
CA TYR A 6 -15.82 -19.18 -11.09
C TYR A 6 -16.93 -18.70 -10.15
N ASP A 7 -16.89 -19.12 -8.89
CA ASP A 7 -17.77 -18.55 -7.87
C ASP A 7 -17.22 -17.18 -7.43
N ALA A 8 -15.89 -17.08 -7.26
CA ALA A 8 -15.21 -15.84 -6.93
C ALA A 8 -13.91 -15.66 -7.73
N VAL A 9 -13.58 -14.40 -8.01
CA VAL A 9 -12.28 -13.98 -8.57
C VAL A 9 -11.58 -13.09 -7.55
N VAL A 10 -10.30 -13.40 -7.28
CA VAL A 10 -9.44 -12.58 -6.42
C VAL A 10 -8.36 -11.92 -7.28
N LEU A 11 -8.30 -10.61 -7.28
CA LEU A 11 -7.29 -9.83 -7.99
C LEU A 11 -6.13 -9.48 -7.06
N GLY A 12 -4.99 -10.13 -7.29
CA GLY A 12 -3.77 -9.98 -6.52
C GLY A 12 -3.40 -11.22 -5.69
N GLY A 13 -2.18 -11.72 -5.91
CA GLY A 13 -1.60 -12.89 -5.24
C GLY A 13 -0.77 -12.56 -3.99
N GLY A 14 -0.98 -11.39 -3.36
CA GLY A 14 -0.36 -11.02 -2.09
C GLY A 14 -1.04 -11.67 -0.88
N LEU A 15 -0.58 -11.36 0.34
CA LEU A 15 -1.10 -11.97 1.57
C LEU A 15 -2.61 -11.81 1.72
N ALA A 16 -3.17 -10.62 1.43
CA ALA A 16 -4.61 -10.40 1.57
C ALA A 16 -5.43 -11.24 0.57
N GLY A 17 -5.00 -11.27 -0.69
CA GLY A 17 -5.68 -12.07 -1.72
C GLY A 17 -5.59 -13.57 -1.47
N LEU A 18 -4.41 -14.07 -1.10
CA LEU A 18 -4.24 -15.49 -0.77
C LEU A 18 -5.05 -15.90 0.47
N MET A 19 -5.14 -15.03 1.50
CA MET A 19 -5.94 -15.32 2.68
C MET A 19 -7.44 -15.33 2.35
N SER A 20 -7.91 -14.40 1.51
CA SER A 20 -9.30 -14.40 1.02
C SER A 20 -9.59 -15.66 0.18
N ALA A 21 -8.69 -16.02 -0.74
CA ALA A 21 -8.82 -17.22 -1.56
C ALA A 21 -8.82 -18.51 -0.71
N HIS A 22 -8.01 -18.54 0.37
CA HIS A 22 -7.99 -19.66 1.32
C HIS A 22 -9.36 -19.89 1.97
N GLU A 23 -9.98 -18.84 2.52
CA GLU A 23 -11.29 -18.97 3.19
C GLU A 23 -12.39 -19.39 2.19
N ILE A 24 -12.40 -18.80 0.99
CA ILE A 24 -13.40 -19.11 -0.04
C ILE A 24 -13.25 -20.55 -0.55
N ALA A 25 -12.03 -20.96 -0.91
CA ALA A 25 -11.76 -22.31 -1.42
C ALA A 25 -11.96 -23.40 -0.34
N SER A 26 -11.60 -23.12 0.92
CA SER A 26 -11.84 -24.03 2.05
C SER A 26 -13.34 -24.27 2.31
N ALA A 27 -14.21 -23.36 1.90
CA ALA A 27 -15.66 -23.52 1.94
C ALA A 27 -16.24 -24.29 0.74
N GLY A 28 -15.38 -24.75 -0.19
CA GLY A 28 -15.75 -25.57 -1.34
C GLY A 28 -16.11 -24.80 -2.61
N TYR A 29 -15.90 -23.50 -2.66
CA TYR A 29 -16.16 -22.67 -3.85
C TYR A 29 -14.96 -22.66 -4.81
N ARG A 30 -15.23 -22.51 -6.11
CA ARG A 30 -14.20 -22.39 -7.15
C ARG A 30 -13.67 -20.96 -7.19
N VAL A 31 -12.35 -20.80 -7.04
CA VAL A 31 -11.68 -19.51 -6.96
C VAL A 31 -10.62 -19.38 -8.05
N ALA A 32 -10.62 -18.26 -8.77
CA ALA A 32 -9.50 -17.84 -9.60
C ALA A 32 -8.71 -16.73 -8.88
N VAL A 33 -7.39 -16.88 -8.79
CA VAL A 33 -6.47 -15.81 -8.36
C VAL A 33 -5.74 -15.27 -9.58
N ILE A 34 -6.00 -14.02 -9.95
CA ILE A 34 -5.38 -13.33 -11.09
C ILE A 34 -4.30 -12.37 -10.57
N SER A 35 -3.07 -12.50 -11.07
CA SER A 35 -1.95 -11.70 -10.61
C SER A 35 -0.97 -11.33 -11.74
N LYS A 36 -0.48 -10.09 -11.74
CA LYS A 36 0.56 -9.62 -12.68
C LYS A 36 1.90 -10.34 -12.54
N VAL A 37 2.14 -10.94 -11.38
CA VAL A 37 3.35 -11.70 -11.07
C VAL A 37 2.99 -12.99 -10.36
N PHE A 38 3.94 -13.91 -10.25
CA PHE A 38 3.76 -15.07 -9.36
C PHE A 38 3.49 -14.61 -7.92
N PRO A 39 2.57 -15.24 -7.18
CA PRO A 39 2.19 -14.83 -5.83
C PRO A 39 3.38 -14.60 -4.89
N THR A 40 4.38 -15.49 -4.92
CA THR A 40 5.60 -15.39 -4.11
C THR A 40 6.50 -14.19 -4.47
N ARG A 41 6.22 -13.51 -5.58
CA ARG A 41 6.89 -12.28 -6.05
C ARG A 41 6.07 -11.01 -5.77
N SER A 42 4.92 -11.12 -5.12
CA SER A 42 4.13 -9.95 -4.73
C SER A 42 4.88 -9.06 -3.74
N HIS A 43 4.47 -7.80 -3.64
CA HIS A 43 5.12 -6.82 -2.76
C HIS A 43 5.12 -7.23 -1.28
N SER A 44 4.21 -8.11 -0.85
CA SER A 44 4.19 -8.68 0.50
C SER A 44 5.53 -9.34 0.88
N SER A 45 6.28 -9.92 -0.10
CA SER A 45 7.58 -10.53 0.13
C SER A 45 8.65 -9.56 0.60
N SER A 46 8.51 -8.27 0.27
CA SER A 46 9.47 -7.20 0.60
C SER A 46 9.29 -6.61 2.00
N ALA A 47 8.32 -7.09 2.79
CA ALA A 47 8.07 -6.57 4.12
C ALA A 47 9.03 -7.16 5.15
N GLU A 48 9.95 -6.33 5.66
CA GLU A 48 11.03 -6.73 6.58
C GLU A 48 10.63 -6.59 8.04
N GLY A 49 9.76 -5.62 8.35
CA GLY A 49 9.52 -5.10 9.70
C GLY A 49 8.99 -6.13 10.69
N GLY A 50 8.13 -7.03 10.29
CA GLY A 50 7.43 -7.98 11.17
C GLY A 50 5.94 -7.72 11.25
N ILE A 51 5.27 -8.56 12.03
CA ILE A 51 3.82 -8.54 12.23
C ILE A 51 3.50 -8.24 13.71
N ALA A 52 2.71 -7.19 13.96
CA ALA A 52 2.26 -6.85 15.32
C ALA A 52 1.16 -7.81 15.75
N ALA A 53 1.26 -8.36 16.96
CA ALA A 53 0.17 -9.14 17.52
C ALA A 53 0.29 -9.26 19.05
N TYR A 54 -0.84 -9.19 19.73
CA TYR A 54 -0.94 -9.62 21.12
C TYR A 54 -1.23 -11.13 21.16
N VAL A 55 -0.42 -11.89 21.90
CA VAL A 55 -0.64 -13.31 22.15
C VAL A 55 -0.51 -13.55 23.64
N LYS A 56 -1.58 -14.03 24.27
CA LYS A 56 -1.59 -14.32 25.72
C LYS A 56 -0.49 -15.32 26.07
N GLY A 57 0.34 -14.99 27.07
CA GLY A 57 1.45 -15.83 27.54
C GLY A 57 2.73 -15.72 26.71
N ASN A 58 2.72 -14.99 25.57
CA ASN A 58 3.92 -14.70 24.77
C ASN A 58 4.12 -13.20 24.48
N SER A 59 3.22 -12.33 24.91
CA SER A 59 3.40 -10.86 24.91
C SER A 59 3.85 -10.39 26.30
N ASP A 60 4.21 -9.11 26.42
CA ASP A 60 4.49 -8.48 27.72
C ASP A 60 3.31 -8.73 28.67
N PRO A 61 3.54 -9.07 29.95
CA PRO A 61 2.47 -9.33 30.92
C PRO A 61 1.48 -8.16 31.11
N ASN A 62 1.92 -6.95 30.85
CA ASN A 62 1.09 -5.74 30.95
C ASN A 62 0.42 -5.37 29.62
N ASP A 63 0.79 -6.01 28.50
CA ASP A 63 0.16 -5.77 27.20
C ASP A 63 -1.19 -6.49 27.08
N ASN A 64 -2.09 -5.92 26.30
CA ASN A 64 -3.39 -6.50 25.99
C ASN A 64 -3.95 -5.93 24.65
N PRO A 65 -5.04 -6.48 24.11
CA PRO A 65 -5.65 -5.96 22.89
C PRO A 65 -6.07 -4.49 22.95
N ASP A 66 -6.48 -4.00 24.13
CA ASP A 66 -6.91 -2.59 24.28
C ASP A 66 -5.73 -1.62 24.12
N TYR A 67 -4.53 -1.95 24.65
CA TYR A 67 -3.32 -1.17 24.39
C TYR A 67 -2.94 -1.19 22.91
N MET A 68 -3.07 -2.34 22.26
CA MET A 68 -2.80 -2.45 20.82
C MET A 68 -3.78 -1.62 19.98
N THR A 69 -5.06 -1.63 20.35
CA THR A 69 -6.09 -0.79 19.72
C THR A 69 -5.77 0.70 19.93
N TYR A 70 -5.49 1.10 21.17
CA TYR A 70 -5.14 2.49 21.50
C TYR A 70 -3.92 2.99 20.73
N ASP A 71 -2.83 2.19 20.67
CA ASP A 71 -1.64 2.52 19.90
C ASP A 71 -1.97 2.73 18.42
N THR A 72 -2.86 1.90 17.86
CA THR A 72 -3.31 2.00 16.48
C THR A 72 -4.12 3.27 16.23
N VAL A 73 -5.08 3.58 17.10
CA VAL A 73 -5.91 4.79 17.04
C VAL A 73 -5.05 6.05 17.17
N LYS A 74 -4.17 6.09 18.17
CA LYS A 74 -3.24 7.21 18.38
C LYS A 74 -2.25 7.35 17.23
N GLY A 75 -1.70 6.22 16.75
CA GLY A 75 -0.77 6.18 15.61
C GLY A 75 -1.40 6.72 14.33
N GLY A 76 -2.67 6.42 14.09
CA GLY A 76 -3.48 6.91 12.97
C GLY A 76 -4.05 8.31 13.15
N ASP A 77 -3.59 9.03 14.16
CA ASP A 77 -3.98 10.42 14.47
C ASP A 77 -5.49 10.61 14.62
N TYR A 78 -6.13 9.63 15.29
CA TYR A 78 -7.56 9.58 15.61
C TYR A 78 -8.52 9.60 14.40
N LEU A 79 -8.02 9.41 13.20
CA LEU A 79 -8.83 9.20 11.98
C LEU A 79 -9.12 7.71 11.74
N VAL A 80 -8.85 6.86 12.70
CA VAL A 80 -9.06 5.41 12.65
C VAL A 80 -10.50 5.10 13.02
N ASP A 81 -11.17 4.26 12.25
CA ASP A 81 -12.41 3.62 12.71
C ASP A 81 -12.07 2.64 13.82
N GLN A 82 -12.50 2.95 15.03
CA GLN A 82 -12.02 2.27 16.24
C GLN A 82 -12.51 0.82 16.33
N ASP A 83 -13.65 0.50 15.76
CA ASP A 83 -14.16 -0.87 15.61
C ASP A 83 -13.24 -1.71 14.70
N ALA A 84 -12.71 -1.14 13.62
CA ALA A 84 -11.72 -1.81 12.78
C ALA A 84 -10.40 -2.05 13.52
N ALA A 85 -9.93 -1.09 14.34
CA ALA A 85 -8.75 -1.27 15.17
C ALA A 85 -8.96 -2.30 16.28
N GLU A 86 -10.15 -2.34 16.88
CA GLU A 86 -10.55 -3.35 17.86
C GLU A 86 -10.55 -4.75 17.24
N LEU A 87 -11.17 -4.92 16.07
CA LEU A 87 -11.17 -6.18 15.33
C LEU A 87 -9.74 -6.65 15.01
N LEU A 88 -8.90 -5.75 14.48
CA LEU A 88 -7.49 -6.03 14.19
C LEU A 88 -6.76 -6.57 15.42
N SER A 89 -6.90 -5.88 16.56
CA SER A 89 -6.20 -6.21 17.80
C SER A 89 -6.70 -7.53 18.39
N GLN A 90 -8.00 -7.76 18.42
CA GLN A 90 -8.63 -8.98 18.95
C GLN A 90 -8.27 -10.22 18.12
N LYS A 91 -8.16 -10.07 16.79
CA LYS A 91 -7.82 -11.18 15.88
C LYS A 91 -6.32 -11.41 15.72
N SER A 92 -5.48 -10.50 16.21
CA SER A 92 -4.03 -10.51 15.97
C SER A 92 -3.36 -11.80 16.44
N GLY A 93 -3.68 -12.26 17.65
CA GLY A 93 -3.13 -13.49 18.22
C GLY A 93 -3.53 -14.73 17.43
N GLU A 94 -4.82 -14.88 17.12
CA GLU A 94 -5.35 -16.00 16.35
C GLU A 94 -4.66 -16.14 14.99
N ILE A 95 -4.48 -15.04 14.28
CA ILE A 95 -3.85 -15.01 12.95
C ILE A 95 -2.39 -15.46 13.02
N VAL A 96 -1.63 -14.94 13.98
CA VAL A 96 -0.21 -15.30 14.12
C VAL A 96 -0.05 -16.76 14.50
N GLU A 97 -0.90 -17.30 15.40
CA GLU A 97 -0.90 -18.70 15.77
C GLU A 97 -1.29 -19.63 14.60
N ILE A 98 -2.21 -19.19 13.74
CA ILE A 98 -2.55 -19.90 12.51
C ILE A 98 -1.36 -19.96 11.58
N MET A 99 -0.68 -18.83 11.33
CA MET A 99 0.50 -18.78 10.47
C MET A 99 1.65 -19.66 11.01
N GLU A 100 1.86 -19.67 12.32
CA GLU A 100 2.85 -20.53 12.96
C GLU A 100 2.49 -22.02 12.79
N ARG A 101 1.23 -22.39 13.01
CA ARG A 101 0.74 -23.77 12.77
C ARG A 101 0.85 -24.20 11.30
N TRP A 102 0.76 -23.28 10.37
CA TRP A 102 0.94 -23.55 8.94
C TRP A 102 2.40 -23.61 8.50
N GLY A 103 3.36 -23.23 9.39
CA GLY A 103 4.79 -23.41 9.15
C GLY A 103 5.63 -22.13 9.15
N THR A 104 5.08 -20.97 9.51
CA THR A 104 5.89 -19.77 9.66
C THR A 104 6.83 -19.88 10.87
N LEU A 105 8.13 -19.86 10.64
CA LEU A 105 9.15 -20.02 11.69
C LEU A 105 9.57 -18.67 12.25
N PHE A 106 8.79 -18.09 13.17
CA PHE A 106 9.19 -16.87 13.88
C PHE A 106 10.45 -17.05 14.70
N ASN A 107 11.28 -16.02 14.80
CA ASN A 107 12.46 -16.00 15.67
C ASN A 107 12.08 -16.30 17.12
N ARG A 108 12.94 -17.06 17.81
CA ARG A 108 12.71 -17.46 19.21
C ARG A 108 13.83 -16.98 20.11
N GLN A 109 13.48 -16.78 21.37
CA GLN A 109 14.43 -16.56 22.46
C GLN A 109 15.05 -17.90 22.91
N PRO A 110 16.16 -17.89 23.68
CA PRO A 110 16.77 -19.12 24.19
C PRO A 110 15.84 -20.00 25.01
N ASP A 111 14.80 -19.41 25.62
CA ASP A 111 13.79 -20.15 26.41
C ASP A 111 12.66 -20.74 25.54
N GLY A 112 12.75 -20.62 24.21
CA GLY A 112 11.80 -21.15 23.23
C GLY A 112 10.61 -20.24 22.95
N ARG A 113 10.39 -19.16 23.67
CA ARG A 113 9.34 -18.18 23.39
C ARG A 113 9.64 -17.41 22.10
N VAL A 114 8.59 -17.00 21.37
CA VAL A 114 8.76 -16.16 20.17
C VAL A 114 9.38 -14.81 20.57
N ALA A 115 10.42 -14.41 19.84
CA ALA A 115 11.09 -13.15 20.07
C ALA A 115 10.22 -11.97 19.60
N LEU A 116 10.22 -10.89 20.37
CA LEU A 116 9.47 -9.67 20.10
C LEU A 116 10.42 -8.50 19.95
N ARG A 117 10.05 -7.54 19.09
CA ARG A 117 10.76 -6.27 18.96
C ARG A 117 9.81 -5.07 19.01
N TYR A 118 10.34 -3.91 19.39
CA TYR A 118 9.63 -2.63 19.37
C TYR A 118 9.52 -2.06 17.96
N PHE A 119 8.43 -1.35 17.74
CA PHE A 119 8.30 -0.38 16.66
C PHE A 119 7.83 0.98 17.23
N GLY A 120 8.25 2.06 16.58
CA GLY A 120 7.86 3.41 16.98
C GLY A 120 6.34 3.57 17.07
N GLY A 121 5.88 4.11 18.20
CA GLY A 121 4.46 4.31 18.50
C GLY A 121 3.77 3.16 19.25
N GLN A 122 4.43 2.01 19.46
CA GLN A 122 3.90 0.93 20.28
C GLN A 122 4.17 1.19 21.78
N THR A 123 3.20 0.90 22.64
CA THR A 123 3.37 0.96 24.10
C THR A 123 4.22 -0.21 24.61
N TYR A 124 4.03 -1.41 24.05
CA TYR A 124 4.74 -2.63 24.41
C TYR A 124 5.35 -3.32 23.18
N PRO A 125 6.46 -4.07 23.33
CA PRO A 125 7.02 -4.86 22.23
C PRO A 125 6.05 -5.99 21.88
N ARG A 126 5.51 -5.96 20.66
CA ARG A 126 4.57 -6.99 20.20
C ARG A 126 4.82 -7.47 18.78
N THR A 127 5.87 -6.96 18.13
CA THR A 127 6.16 -7.32 16.74
C THR A 127 6.95 -8.61 16.68
N ARG A 128 6.35 -9.65 16.08
CA ARG A 128 6.97 -10.93 15.74
C ARG A 128 7.64 -10.82 14.39
N PHE A 129 8.73 -11.55 14.19
CA PHE A 129 9.53 -11.42 12.98
C PHE A 129 10.27 -12.72 12.61
N VAL A 130 10.65 -12.81 11.35
CA VAL A 130 11.55 -13.84 10.81
C VAL A 130 12.76 -13.10 10.24
N GLY A 131 13.75 -12.81 11.08
CA GLY A 131 14.87 -11.95 10.72
C GLY A 131 14.38 -10.61 10.14
N ASP A 132 14.85 -10.31 8.93
CA ASP A 132 14.41 -9.22 8.07
C ASP A 132 13.59 -9.69 6.85
N LYS A 133 13.00 -10.90 6.91
CA LYS A 133 12.27 -11.58 5.81
C LYS A 133 10.86 -12.01 6.22
N THR A 134 10.23 -11.28 7.14
CA THR A 134 8.93 -11.69 7.71
C THR A 134 7.84 -11.82 6.65
N GLY A 135 7.71 -10.84 5.76
CA GLY A 135 6.71 -10.88 4.70
C GLY A 135 6.91 -12.05 3.75
N MET A 136 8.16 -12.35 3.37
CA MET A 136 8.50 -13.52 2.55
C MET A 136 8.09 -14.82 3.25
N ALA A 137 8.43 -14.99 4.52
CA ALA A 137 8.09 -16.19 5.27
C ALA A 137 6.57 -16.42 5.36
N LEU A 138 5.81 -15.36 5.72
CA LEU A 138 4.35 -15.43 5.77
C LEU A 138 3.75 -15.73 4.40
N LEU A 139 4.25 -15.09 3.34
CA LEU A 139 3.74 -15.26 1.99
C LEU A 139 3.96 -16.68 1.46
N HIS A 140 5.16 -17.23 1.64
CA HIS A 140 5.45 -18.62 1.23
C HIS A 140 4.61 -19.63 2.00
N THR A 141 4.52 -19.49 3.33
CA THR A 141 3.65 -20.33 4.16
C THR A 141 2.20 -20.32 3.66
N LEU A 142 1.66 -19.13 3.40
CA LEU A 142 0.27 -19.00 2.95
C LEU A 142 0.08 -19.53 1.52
N PHE A 143 1.03 -19.25 0.61
CA PHE A 143 0.98 -19.75 -0.76
C PHE A 143 1.00 -21.28 -0.82
N GLU A 144 1.88 -21.94 -0.06
CA GLU A 144 1.90 -23.41 0.05
C GLU A 144 0.55 -23.94 0.56
N ARG A 145 -0.02 -23.28 1.57
CA ARG A 145 -1.33 -23.67 2.10
C ARG A 145 -2.44 -23.57 1.08
N VAL A 146 -2.50 -22.46 0.32
CA VAL A 146 -3.52 -22.23 -0.70
C VAL A 146 -3.33 -23.12 -1.92
N SER A 147 -2.08 -23.44 -2.29
CA SER A 147 -1.77 -24.36 -3.41
C SER A 147 -2.29 -25.78 -3.20
N GLY A 148 -2.56 -26.17 -1.95
CA GLY A 148 -3.20 -27.43 -1.61
C GLY A 148 -4.73 -27.45 -1.72
N LEU A 149 -5.35 -26.33 -2.10
CA LEU A 149 -6.79 -26.15 -2.26
C LEU A 149 -7.18 -26.07 -3.74
N SER A 150 -8.49 -26.13 -4.02
CA SER A 150 -9.04 -25.95 -5.38
C SER A 150 -9.04 -24.48 -5.80
N VAL A 151 -7.84 -23.91 -6.02
CA VAL A 151 -7.62 -22.55 -6.48
C VAL A 151 -6.87 -22.57 -7.81
N ASP A 152 -7.42 -21.92 -8.84
CA ASP A 152 -6.76 -21.77 -10.13
C ASP A 152 -5.95 -20.46 -10.13
N PHE A 153 -4.63 -20.57 -10.34
CA PHE A 153 -3.73 -19.41 -10.37
C PHE A 153 -3.45 -18.97 -11.81
N PHE A 154 -3.81 -17.71 -12.11
CA PHE A 154 -3.53 -17.03 -13.37
C PHE A 154 -2.38 -16.04 -13.13
N ASN A 155 -1.15 -16.54 -13.22
CA ASN A 155 0.07 -15.78 -13.01
C ASN A 155 0.50 -15.09 -14.31
N GLU A 156 1.04 -13.86 -14.21
CA GLU A 156 1.38 -13.02 -15.36
C GLU A 156 0.13 -12.69 -16.21
N TRP A 157 -0.98 -12.41 -15.52
CA TRP A 157 -2.22 -11.93 -16.09
C TRP A 157 -2.53 -10.52 -15.58
N PHE A 158 -2.88 -9.64 -16.49
CA PHE A 158 -3.26 -8.26 -16.20
C PHE A 158 -4.79 -8.13 -16.19
N ALA A 159 -5.36 -7.72 -15.06
CA ALA A 159 -6.78 -7.39 -14.98
C ALA A 159 -7.00 -6.03 -15.67
N LEU A 160 -7.77 -6.01 -16.74
CA LEU A 160 -8.05 -4.82 -17.53
C LEU A 160 -9.12 -3.94 -16.90
N ASP A 161 -10.26 -4.55 -16.51
CA ASP A 161 -11.34 -3.86 -15.81
C ASP A 161 -12.37 -4.83 -15.20
N LEU A 162 -13.22 -4.30 -14.30
CA LEU A 162 -14.41 -4.98 -13.78
C LEU A 162 -15.49 -5.00 -14.85
N VAL A 163 -16.19 -6.13 -14.98
CA VAL A 163 -17.35 -6.26 -15.87
C VAL A 163 -18.62 -6.21 -15.03
N LEU A 164 -19.50 -5.27 -15.35
CA LEU A 164 -20.69 -4.98 -14.57
C LEU A 164 -21.96 -5.52 -15.26
N ASP A 165 -22.91 -5.92 -14.44
CA ASP A 165 -24.29 -6.15 -14.77
C ASP A 165 -25.13 -5.15 -13.95
N GLU A 166 -25.41 -3.98 -14.52
CA GLU A 166 -25.93 -2.80 -13.84
C GLU A 166 -25.01 -2.32 -12.69
N LYS A 167 -25.45 -2.43 -11.43
CA LYS A 167 -24.67 -2.09 -10.23
C LYS A 167 -24.06 -3.32 -9.54
N ARG A 168 -24.00 -4.44 -10.23
CA ARG A 168 -23.41 -5.68 -9.72
C ARG A 168 -22.14 -6.00 -10.49
N VAL A 169 -21.07 -6.32 -9.78
CA VAL A 169 -19.89 -6.89 -10.40
C VAL A 169 -20.20 -8.33 -10.80
N ALA A 170 -20.04 -8.63 -12.09
CA ALA A 170 -20.38 -9.92 -12.68
C ALA A 170 -19.15 -10.67 -13.22
N GLY A 171 -17.97 -10.06 -13.11
CA GLY A 171 -16.71 -10.68 -13.49
C GLY A 171 -15.59 -9.68 -13.72
N VAL A 172 -14.52 -10.19 -14.32
CA VAL A 172 -13.29 -9.45 -14.63
C VAL A 172 -12.88 -9.75 -16.07
N LEU A 173 -12.58 -8.71 -16.82
CA LEU A 173 -11.84 -8.85 -18.07
C LEU A 173 -10.34 -8.83 -17.75
N ALA A 174 -9.63 -9.89 -18.10
CA ALA A 174 -8.19 -9.97 -17.89
C ALA A 174 -7.49 -10.47 -19.15
N MET A 175 -6.19 -10.25 -19.24
CA MET A 175 -5.37 -10.56 -20.40
C MET A 175 -4.09 -11.29 -19.96
N GLU A 176 -3.77 -12.39 -20.62
CA GLU A 176 -2.47 -13.04 -20.43
C GLU A 176 -1.36 -12.13 -20.93
N MET A 177 -0.36 -11.82 -20.08
CA MET A 177 0.70 -10.88 -20.45
C MET A 177 1.64 -11.45 -21.51
N LYS A 178 1.75 -12.77 -21.58
CA LYS A 178 2.61 -13.47 -22.55
C LYS A 178 2.08 -13.39 -23.98
N SER A 179 0.81 -13.68 -24.18
CA SER A 179 0.17 -13.78 -25.51
C SER A 179 -0.70 -12.58 -25.87
N MET A 180 -1.03 -11.73 -24.88
CA MET A 180 -2.04 -10.68 -24.97
C MET A 180 -3.44 -11.20 -25.35
N GLU A 181 -3.73 -12.46 -25.05
CA GLU A 181 -5.06 -13.04 -25.26
C GLU A 181 -5.99 -12.67 -24.10
N PRO A 182 -7.13 -12.02 -24.39
CA PRO A 182 -8.08 -11.63 -23.36
C PRO A 182 -9.01 -12.78 -22.99
N SER A 183 -9.39 -12.87 -21.72
CA SER A 183 -10.40 -13.79 -21.20
C SER A 183 -11.37 -13.07 -20.28
N LEU A 184 -12.64 -13.46 -20.35
CA LEU A 184 -13.69 -13.00 -19.45
C LEU A 184 -13.86 -14.02 -18.32
N PHE A 185 -13.49 -13.62 -17.10
CA PHE A 185 -13.71 -14.36 -15.88
C PHE A 185 -15.06 -13.98 -15.29
N LYS A 186 -16.08 -14.79 -15.53
CA LYS A 186 -17.41 -14.60 -14.95
C LYS A 186 -17.42 -15.06 -13.51
N ALA A 187 -17.88 -14.23 -12.58
CA ALA A 187 -17.95 -14.57 -11.16
C ALA A 187 -19.08 -13.79 -10.46
N LYS A 188 -19.58 -14.37 -9.37
CA LYS A 188 -20.58 -13.73 -8.50
C LYS A 188 -19.96 -12.72 -7.54
N ALA A 189 -18.69 -12.92 -7.18
CA ALA A 189 -17.93 -12.07 -6.27
C ALA A 189 -16.54 -11.78 -6.82
N VAL A 190 -16.07 -10.54 -6.66
CA VAL A 190 -14.71 -10.12 -6.98
C VAL A 190 -14.08 -9.46 -5.77
N VAL A 191 -12.88 -9.93 -5.38
CA VAL A 191 -12.09 -9.37 -4.28
C VAL A 191 -10.90 -8.60 -4.86
N LEU A 192 -10.83 -7.31 -4.60
CA LEU A 192 -9.68 -6.47 -4.94
C LEU A 192 -8.63 -6.58 -3.82
N ALA A 193 -7.47 -7.18 -4.11
CA ALA A 193 -6.34 -7.34 -3.23
C ALA A 193 -5.02 -6.98 -3.94
N THR A 194 -5.07 -5.94 -4.77
CA THR A 194 -4.03 -5.54 -5.73
C THR A 194 -2.85 -4.81 -5.10
N GLY A 195 -2.86 -4.60 -3.79
CA GLY A 195 -1.82 -3.86 -3.07
C GLY A 195 -1.91 -2.36 -3.31
N GLY A 196 -0.82 -1.63 -3.08
CA GLY A 196 -0.76 -0.17 -3.13
C GLY A 196 -0.55 0.43 -4.51
N MET A 197 -0.14 1.73 -4.52
CA MET A 197 0.05 2.52 -5.74
C MET A 197 1.34 3.37 -5.70
N GLY A 198 2.40 2.84 -5.08
CA GLY A 198 3.63 3.61 -4.87
C GLY A 198 4.30 4.11 -6.13
N MET A 199 4.09 3.45 -7.27
CA MET A 199 4.64 3.87 -8.57
C MET A 199 4.11 5.21 -9.06
N LEU A 200 3.10 5.76 -8.40
CA LEU A 200 2.61 7.12 -8.64
C LEU A 200 3.62 8.21 -8.25
N TYR A 201 4.61 7.90 -7.41
CA TYR A 201 5.61 8.85 -6.89
C TYR A 201 7.00 8.58 -7.47
N ALA A 202 7.79 9.64 -7.68
CA ALA A 202 9.16 9.53 -8.21
C ALA A 202 10.06 8.66 -7.32
N HIS A 203 9.85 8.74 -5.99
CA HIS A 203 10.59 7.96 -5.02
C HIS A 203 9.63 7.10 -4.21
N THR A 204 9.80 5.78 -4.33
CA THR A 204 8.97 4.79 -3.65
C THR A 204 9.78 3.58 -3.22
N THR A 205 9.37 2.96 -2.11
CA THR A 205 9.89 1.67 -1.64
C THR A 205 9.08 0.50 -2.22
N ASN A 206 8.03 0.80 -2.98
CA ASN A 206 7.13 -0.21 -3.52
C ASN A 206 7.72 -0.92 -4.75
N ALA A 207 7.30 -2.16 -4.96
CA ALA A 207 7.59 -2.88 -6.18
C ALA A 207 6.93 -2.20 -7.40
N TYR A 208 7.54 -2.37 -8.58
CA TYR A 208 7.06 -1.79 -9.85
C TYR A 208 5.61 -2.17 -10.22
N ILE A 209 5.11 -3.28 -9.67
CA ILE A 209 3.73 -3.74 -9.88
C ILE A 209 2.67 -2.94 -9.11
N ASN A 210 3.08 -2.09 -8.16
CA ASN A 210 2.16 -1.31 -7.32
C ASN A 210 1.75 -0.01 -8.03
N THR A 211 0.87 -0.13 -9.00
CA THR A 211 0.40 0.94 -9.88
C THR A 211 -1.05 1.37 -9.63
N GLY A 212 -1.70 0.77 -8.61
CA GLY A 212 -3.03 1.17 -8.18
C GLY A 212 -4.18 0.65 -9.05
N ASP A 213 -3.99 -0.45 -9.76
CA ASP A 213 -4.98 -0.93 -10.75
C ASP A 213 -6.35 -1.22 -10.13
N GLY A 214 -6.39 -1.87 -8.96
CA GLY A 214 -7.66 -2.19 -8.28
C GLY A 214 -8.46 -0.94 -7.89
N TYR A 215 -7.78 0.10 -7.43
CA TYR A 215 -8.42 1.38 -7.10
C TYR A 215 -9.02 2.05 -8.34
N ALA A 216 -8.26 2.08 -9.43
CA ALA A 216 -8.71 2.69 -10.68
C ALA A 216 -9.89 1.92 -11.30
N MET A 217 -9.87 0.58 -11.27
CA MET A 217 -10.99 -0.25 -11.69
C MET A 217 -12.23 0.00 -10.84
N ALA A 218 -12.10 0.08 -9.51
CA ALA A 218 -13.19 0.40 -8.60
C ALA A 218 -13.82 1.78 -8.90
N LEU A 219 -12.96 2.81 -9.07
CA LEU A 219 -13.42 4.17 -9.44
C LEU A 219 -14.18 4.20 -10.75
N ARG A 220 -13.67 3.55 -11.81
CA ARG A 220 -14.34 3.50 -13.12
C ARG A 220 -15.65 2.72 -13.06
N ALA A 221 -15.72 1.71 -12.20
CA ALA A 221 -16.96 0.96 -11.95
C ALA A 221 -17.99 1.75 -11.12
N GLY A 222 -17.60 2.89 -10.53
CA GLY A 222 -18.47 3.75 -9.74
C GLY A 222 -18.39 3.58 -8.23
N ALA A 223 -17.45 2.78 -7.73
CA ALA A 223 -17.15 2.69 -6.30
C ALA A 223 -16.31 3.88 -5.84
N ALA A 224 -16.47 4.28 -4.58
CA ALA A 224 -15.69 5.34 -3.96
C ALA A 224 -14.30 4.87 -3.52
N LEU A 225 -13.35 5.83 -3.46
CA LEU A 225 -12.17 5.72 -2.61
C LEU A 225 -12.40 6.49 -1.31
N LYS A 226 -11.96 5.91 -0.19
CA LYS A 226 -11.95 6.53 1.13
C LYS A 226 -10.54 6.98 1.47
N ASP A 227 -10.42 8.20 2.01
CA ASP A 227 -9.18 8.81 2.50
C ASP A 227 -8.02 8.85 1.49
N PRO A 228 -8.24 9.20 0.21
CA PRO A 228 -7.21 9.11 -0.83
C PRO A 228 -6.03 10.06 -0.63
N GLU A 229 -6.14 11.11 0.16
CA GLU A 229 -5.06 12.06 0.46
C GLU A 229 -4.01 11.53 1.44
N PHE A 230 -4.26 10.42 2.15
CA PHE A 230 -3.35 9.89 3.16
C PHE A 230 -2.38 8.87 2.59
N VAL A 231 -1.18 9.35 2.28
CA VAL A 231 -0.05 8.59 1.72
C VAL A 231 1.11 8.65 2.69
N GLN A 232 1.58 7.52 3.20
CA GLN A 232 2.71 7.43 4.12
C GLN A 232 4.03 7.40 3.37
N PHE A 233 4.98 8.19 3.86
CA PHE A 233 6.37 8.17 3.39
C PHE A 233 7.26 7.49 4.44
N HIS A 234 8.13 6.57 4.00
CA HIS A 234 9.13 5.96 4.86
C HIS A 234 10.36 6.86 4.93
N PRO A 235 10.91 7.14 6.13
CA PRO A 235 12.01 8.09 6.27
C PRO A 235 13.32 7.61 5.65
N THR A 236 13.59 6.31 5.66
CA THR A 236 14.91 5.72 5.34
C THR A 236 14.84 4.74 4.17
N ALA A 237 14.41 5.20 2.99
CA ALA A 237 14.53 4.42 1.76
C ALA A 237 15.97 4.52 1.21
N TYR A 238 16.54 3.38 0.78
CA TYR A 238 17.89 3.34 0.21
C TYR A 238 17.96 4.09 -1.12
N ILE A 239 19.07 4.80 -1.33
CA ILE A 239 19.37 5.43 -2.62
C ILE A 239 20.27 4.47 -3.41
N LEU A 240 19.72 3.98 -4.51
CA LEU A 240 20.50 3.22 -5.48
C LEU A 240 21.54 4.14 -6.12
N ARG A 241 22.82 3.84 -5.99
CA ARG A 241 23.87 4.47 -6.79
C ARG A 241 23.80 3.93 -8.21
N ILE A 242 22.93 4.49 -9.05
CA ILE A 242 23.09 4.39 -10.48
C ILE A 242 24.20 5.37 -10.85
N PHE A 243 25.40 4.86 -11.07
CA PHE A 243 26.55 5.50 -11.71
C PHE A 243 26.66 7.04 -11.62
N LEU A 244 27.26 7.54 -10.55
CA LEU A 244 28.06 8.76 -10.64
C LEU A 244 29.21 8.62 -9.63
N SER A 245 30.39 8.29 -10.14
CA SER A 245 31.64 8.32 -9.42
C SER A 245 32.00 9.76 -9.05
N VAL A 246 31.64 10.20 -7.85
CA VAL A 246 32.35 11.29 -7.20
C VAL A 246 32.55 10.89 -5.73
N ARG A 247 33.66 10.25 -5.44
CA ARG A 247 34.21 10.21 -4.10
C ARG A 247 34.63 11.64 -3.75
N GLN A 248 33.91 12.28 -2.84
CA GLN A 248 34.52 13.39 -2.09
C GLN A 248 34.91 12.90 -0.69
N PRO A 249 36.16 13.07 -0.27
CA PRO A 249 36.59 12.76 1.10
C PRO A 249 36.08 13.86 2.02
N GLY A 250 35.36 13.50 3.09
CA GLY A 250 35.09 14.40 4.21
C GLY A 250 33.64 14.57 4.67
N GLY A 251 32.67 13.84 4.11
CA GLY A 251 31.28 13.88 4.58
C GLY A 251 31.08 13.00 5.82
N ARG A 252 30.96 13.61 7.01
CA ARG A 252 30.60 12.91 8.25
C ARG A 252 29.10 12.56 8.28
N ALA A 253 28.77 11.46 8.94
CA ALA A 253 27.45 10.91 9.11
C ALA A 253 26.45 11.91 9.70
N ALA A 254 25.43 12.26 8.95
CA ALA A 254 24.54 13.38 9.29
C ALA A 254 23.31 13.00 10.14
N PHE A 255 22.83 11.74 10.13
CA PHE A 255 21.50 11.45 10.66
C PHE A 255 21.42 11.47 12.19
N LEU A 256 22.32 10.85 12.90
CA LEU A 256 22.37 10.86 14.37
C LEU A 256 23.13 12.05 14.94
N GLU A 257 24.16 12.57 14.23
CA GLU A 257 24.90 13.77 14.65
C GLU A 257 24.07 15.07 14.47
N ILE A 258 23.32 15.24 13.39
CA ILE A 258 22.43 16.39 13.19
C ILE A 258 21.38 16.50 14.31
N ILE A 259 20.89 15.37 14.79
CA ILE A 259 19.93 15.32 15.90
C ILE A 259 20.58 15.60 17.25
N ARG A 260 21.88 15.28 17.44
CA ARG A 260 22.62 15.52 18.69
C ARG A 260 23.09 16.96 18.88
N GLU A 261 23.37 17.70 17.82
CA GLU A 261 24.00 19.03 17.91
C GLU A 261 23.01 20.22 18.00
N ARG A 262 21.68 20.00 18.02
CA ARG A 262 20.73 21.11 18.05
C ARG A 262 19.81 21.17 19.25
N ASP A 263 20.04 22.19 20.10
CA ASP A 263 19.13 22.68 21.16
C ASP A 263 17.87 23.39 20.63
N SER A 264 17.67 23.49 19.30
CA SER A 264 16.65 24.34 18.67
C SER A 264 15.51 23.60 17.94
N TRP A 265 15.41 22.28 18.05
CA TRP A 265 14.28 21.53 17.49
C TRP A 265 13.06 21.59 18.41
N PRO A 266 11.82 21.64 17.87
CA PRO A 266 10.63 21.60 18.72
C PRO A 266 10.71 20.40 19.66
N GLY A 267 10.60 20.63 20.96
CA GLY A 267 10.99 19.75 22.08
C GLY A 267 10.44 18.30 22.12
N THR A 268 9.69 17.88 21.12
CA THR A 268 9.09 16.54 21.01
C THR A 268 9.98 15.53 20.27
N LEU A 269 10.82 15.97 19.35
CA LEU A 269 11.72 15.09 18.60
C LEU A 269 12.94 14.63 19.43
N LEU A 270 13.39 15.47 20.35
CA LEU A 270 14.57 15.21 21.20
C LEU A 270 14.41 14.05 22.19
N LYS A 271 13.19 13.61 22.49
CA LYS A 271 12.96 12.55 23.48
C LYS A 271 12.91 11.12 22.93
N LYS A 272 12.67 10.91 21.63
CA LYS A 272 12.53 9.58 21.01
C LYS A 272 13.25 9.40 19.66
N LEU A 273 14.12 10.32 19.28
CA LEU A 273 15.02 10.36 18.11
C LEU A 273 14.63 9.43 16.93
N ASP A 274 15.12 8.22 16.91
CA ASP A 274 14.98 7.18 15.89
C ASP A 274 13.64 6.38 16.02
N LEU A 275 12.92 6.52 17.13
CA LEU A 275 11.59 5.93 17.35
C LEU A 275 10.44 6.91 17.11
N ALA A 276 10.70 8.07 16.47
CA ALA A 276 9.65 9.00 16.07
C ALA A 276 8.72 8.37 15.01
N PRO A 277 7.43 8.73 14.99
CA PRO A 277 6.52 8.31 13.94
C PRO A 277 7.05 8.67 12.54
N ARG A 278 6.76 7.82 11.56
CA ARG A 278 7.29 7.94 10.19
C ARG A 278 7.00 9.29 9.53
N ASP A 279 5.80 9.83 9.76
CA ASP A 279 5.38 11.13 9.24
C ASP A 279 6.27 12.27 9.77
N ILE A 280 6.61 12.25 11.06
CA ILE A 280 7.49 13.23 11.70
C ILE A 280 8.93 13.07 11.18
N ALA A 281 9.47 11.85 11.22
CA ALA A 281 10.83 11.58 10.77
C ALA A 281 11.05 11.94 9.30
N SER A 282 10.10 11.61 8.42
CA SER A 282 10.20 11.94 6.98
C SER A 282 10.18 13.45 6.74
N ARG A 283 9.32 14.20 7.44
CA ARG A 283 9.32 15.68 7.34
C ARG A 283 10.65 16.27 7.80
N SER A 284 11.17 15.79 8.93
CA SER A 284 12.45 16.26 9.46
C SER A 284 13.60 16.07 8.49
N ILE A 285 13.71 14.91 7.86
CA ILE A 285 14.75 14.64 6.85
C ILE A 285 14.62 15.57 5.65
N ILE A 286 13.41 15.79 5.13
CA ILE A 286 13.22 16.71 4.00
C ILE A 286 13.56 18.16 4.37
N ILE A 287 13.30 18.59 5.61
CA ILE A 287 13.72 19.93 6.09
C ILE A 287 15.25 20.03 6.05
N GLU A 288 15.98 19.04 6.60
CA GLU A 288 17.43 19.04 6.58
C GLU A 288 18.01 19.11 5.15
N ILE A 289 17.42 18.35 4.23
CA ILE A 289 17.81 18.36 2.82
C ILE A 289 17.54 19.73 2.18
N ARG A 290 16.35 20.32 2.40
CA ARG A 290 15.96 21.62 1.81
C ARG A 290 16.77 22.80 2.35
N GLU A 291 17.20 22.73 3.60
CA GLU A 291 18.06 23.74 4.23
C GLU A 291 19.56 23.54 3.91
N GLY A 292 19.89 22.63 3.00
CA GLY A 292 21.24 22.41 2.51
C GLY A 292 22.17 21.64 3.47
N ARG A 293 21.62 21.02 4.50
CA ARG A 293 22.39 20.17 5.44
C ARG A 293 22.42 18.70 5.03
N GLY A 294 21.69 18.32 3.98
CA GLY A 294 21.82 17.00 3.36
C GLY A 294 23.08 16.87 2.51
N PHE A 295 23.40 15.63 2.15
CA PHE A 295 24.49 15.35 1.23
C PHE A 295 24.13 15.70 -0.22
N PRO A 296 25.13 15.97 -1.10
CA PRO A 296 24.91 16.14 -2.53
C PRO A 296 24.15 14.96 -3.13
N GLY A 297 23.00 15.22 -3.79
CA GLY A 297 22.08 14.20 -4.29
C GLY A 297 20.83 14.05 -3.43
N ASN A 298 20.57 14.98 -2.50
CA ASN A 298 19.34 15.07 -1.71
C ASN A 298 19.09 13.85 -0.82
N TYR A 299 20.05 13.49 0.01
CA TYR A 299 19.95 12.40 0.97
C TYR A 299 20.60 12.75 2.32
N VAL A 300 20.37 11.92 3.33
CA VAL A 300 21.05 11.93 4.63
C VAL A 300 21.71 10.58 4.87
N GLY A 301 22.63 10.50 5.85
CA GLY A 301 23.30 9.26 6.22
C GLY A 301 22.57 8.55 7.37
N LEU A 302 22.24 7.27 7.20
CA LEU A 302 21.80 6.39 8.29
C LEU A 302 23.03 5.68 8.86
N ASP A 303 23.46 6.10 10.04
CA ASP A 303 24.63 5.51 10.71
C ASP A 303 24.24 4.32 11.61
N LEU A 304 24.71 3.14 11.24
CA LEU A 304 24.56 1.89 11.98
C LEU A 304 25.88 1.42 12.61
N THR A 305 27.00 2.11 12.38
CA THR A 305 28.36 1.65 12.78
C THR A 305 28.48 1.40 14.28
N HIS A 306 27.72 2.15 15.09
CA HIS A 306 27.70 2.01 16.56
C HIS A 306 27.14 0.67 17.05
N LEU A 307 26.41 -0.08 16.22
CA LEU A 307 25.84 -1.39 16.56
C LEU A 307 26.88 -2.52 16.50
N GLY A 308 28.01 -2.30 15.80
CA GLY A 308 29.07 -3.27 15.60
C GLY A 308 28.81 -4.27 14.45
N GLU A 309 29.91 -4.76 13.88
CA GLU A 309 29.89 -5.58 12.67
C GLU A 309 29.06 -6.87 12.81
N SER A 310 29.25 -7.61 13.93
CA SER A 310 28.53 -8.87 14.16
C SER A 310 27.02 -8.66 14.20
N TYR A 311 26.57 -7.64 14.95
CA TYR A 311 25.14 -7.31 15.05
C TYR A 311 24.54 -6.95 13.68
N ILE A 312 25.22 -6.09 12.90
CA ILE A 312 24.74 -5.64 11.58
C ILE A 312 24.62 -6.84 10.64
N LYS A 313 25.66 -7.69 10.54
CA LYS A 313 25.67 -8.84 9.63
C LYS A 313 24.70 -9.95 10.04
N GLU A 314 24.45 -10.15 11.33
CA GLU A 314 23.55 -11.19 11.82
C GLU A 314 22.09 -10.75 11.92
N ARG A 315 21.83 -9.50 12.33
CA ARG A 315 20.48 -9.01 12.65
C ARG A 315 19.87 -8.14 11.58
N LEU A 316 20.70 -7.51 10.75
CA LEU A 316 20.33 -6.59 9.68
C LEU A 316 20.93 -7.05 8.33
N ALA A 317 21.00 -8.36 8.11
CA ALA A 317 21.70 -8.96 6.97
C ALA A 317 21.20 -8.41 5.63
N LEU A 318 19.87 -8.29 5.42
CA LEU A 318 19.29 -7.79 4.19
C LEU A 318 19.61 -6.31 3.98
N ALA A 319 19.54 -5.50 5.05
CA ALA A 319 19.92 -4.09 5.01
C ALA A 319 21.40 -3.91 4.67
N TYR A 320 22.28 -4.74 5.25
CA TYR A 320 23.71 -4.77 4.95
C TYR A 320 23.96 -5.15 3.47
N GLU A 321 23.35 -6.25 3.01
CA GLU A 321 23.47 -6.71 1.62
C GLU A 321 22.94 -5.65 0.63
N ALA A 322 21.83 -5.02 0.96
CA ALA A 322 21.26 -3.95 0.13
C ALA A 322 22.17 -2.72 0.06
N ALA A 323 22.75 -2.29 1.18
CA ALA A 323 23.72 -1.20 1.22
C ALA A 323 24.98 -1.52 0.40
N MET A 324 25.51 -2.73 0.53
CA MET A 324 26.68 -3.19 -0.24
C MET A 324 26.40 -3.28 -1.74
N ASN A 325 25.31 -3.98 -2.10
CA ASN A 325 25.05 -4.34 -3.50
C ASN A 325 24.47 -3.16 -4.31
N PHE A 326 23.69 -2.30 -3.69
CA PHE A 326 22.97 -1.24 -4.40
C PHE A 326 23.49 0.17 -4.13
N ALA A 327 23.97 0.45 -2.91
CA ALA A 327 24.56 1.75 -2.60
C ALA A 327 26.11 1.73 -2.65
N GLY A 328 26.75 0.55 -2.69
CA GLY A 328 28.20 0.39 -2.67
C GLY A 328 28.83 0.82 -1.34
N VAL A 329 28.09 0.66 -0.23
CA VAL A 329 28.43 1.14 1.11
C VAL A 329 28.56 -0.04 2.08
N ASP A 330 29.66 -0.11 2.80
CA ASP A 330 29.83 -1.03 3.92
C ASP A 330 29.22 -0.42 5.19
N ALA A 331 27.99 -0.81 5.51
CA ALA A 331 27.23 -0.28 6.65
C ALA A 331 27.91 -0.54 8.02
N THR A 332 28.94 -1.39 8.09
CA THR A 332 29.73 -1.59 9.31
C THR A 332 30.79 -0.51 9.51
N LYS A 333 31.07 0.31 8.50
CA LYS A 333 32.17 1.30 8.47
C LYS A 333 31.70 2.71 8.14
N GLU A 334 30.62 2.86 7.37
CA GLU A 334 30.15 4.16 6.91
C GLU A 334 28.61 4.20 6.83
N PRO A 335 28.00 5.39 6.94
CA PRO A 335 26.55 5.55 6.89
C PRO A 335 25.95 5.20 5.53
N ILE A 336 24.76 4.60 5.56
CA ILE A 336 23.97 4.27 4.37
C ILE A 336 23.27 5.52 3.87
N PRO A 337 23.36 5.88 2.56
CA PRO A 337 22.61 6.99 2.00
C PRO A 337 21.11 6.67 1.92
N VAL A 338 20.31 7.48 2.62
CA VAL A 338 18.85 7.30 2.70
C VAL A 338 18.11 8.62 2.49
N ARG A 339 16.87 8.52 2.04
CA ARG A 339 15.93 9.64 1.97
C ARG A 339 14.50 9.16 2.12
N PRO A 340 13.53 10.04 2.43
CA PRO A 340 12.13 9.68 2.41
C PRO A 340 11.67 9.22 1.02
N ALA A 341 10.78 8.22 1.02
CA ALA A 341 10.12 7.73 -0.18
C ALA A 341 8.69 7.29 0.15
N GLN A 342 7.80 7.34 -0.84
CA GLN A 342 6.45 6.79 -0.69
C GLN A 342 6.54 5.31 -0.25
N HIS A 343 5.69 4.89 0.67
CA HIS A 343 5.82 3.58 1.29
C HIS A 343 4.50 2.81 1.43
N TYR A 344 3.43 3.47 1.88
CA TYR A 344 2.14 2.83 2.14
C TYR A 344 0.99 3.79 1.84
N TYR A 345 -0.13 3.24 1.39
CA TYR A 345 -1.35 3.99 1.13
C TYR A 345 -2.40 3.64 2.19
N MET A 346 -2.78 4.60 3.05
CA MET A 346 -3.77 4.36 4.10
C MET A 346 -5.20 4.43 3.59
N GLY A 347 -5.45 5.21 2.54
CA GLY A 347 -6.70 5.20 1.81
C GLY A 347 -6.91 3.92 1.01
N GLY A 348 -8.03 3.84 0.30
CA GLY A 348 -8.34 2.66 -0.53
C GLY A 348 -9.75 2.65 -1.03
N VAL A 349 -10.15 1.54 -1.66
CA VAL A 349 -11.55 1.29 -2.00
C VAL A 349 -12.38 1.34 -0.71
N ASP A 350 -13.44 2.16 -0.71
CA ASP A 350 -14.32 2.31 0.45
C ASP A 350 -15.05 1.00 0.74
N VAL A 351 -14.72 0.37 1.84
CA VAL A 351 -15.35 -0.85 2.33
C VAL A 351 -15.64 -0.75 3.82
N ASP A 352 -16.55 -1.57 4.30
CA ASP A 352 -16.78 -1.77 5.73
C ASP A 352 -15.75 -2.73 6.35
N ILE A 353 -15.86 -3.01 7.64
CA ILE A 353 -14.95 -3.91 8.38
C ILE A 353 -14.99 -5.36 7.90
N THR A 354 -15.97 -5.74 7.09
CA THR A 354 -16.11 -7.06 6.47
C THR A 354 -15.49 -7.13 5.06
N GLY A 355 -14.94 -6.02 4.57
CA GLY A 355 -14.40 -5.89 3.22
C GLY A 355 -15.44 -5.69 2.13
N THR A 356 -16.71 -5.42 2.49
CA THR A 356 -17.81 -5.24 1.53
C THR A 356 -17.84 -3.79 1.02
N ASN A 357 -17.90 -3.61 -0.30
CA ASN A 357 -18.15 -2.30 -0.92
C ASN A 357 -19.65 -1.99 -0.90
N GLY A 358 -20.01 -0.78 -0.48
CA GLY A 358 -21.41 -0.35 -0.38
C GLY A 358 -22.04 0.16 -1.68
N ASP A 359 -21.23 0.50 -2.69
CA ASP A 359 -21.70 1.08 -3.95
C ASP A 359 -22.05 0.02 -5.00
N LEU A 360 -21.31 -1.11 -5.01
CA LEU A 360 -21.39 -2.17 -6.00
C LEU A 360 -21.60 -3.53 -5.34
N GLN A 361 -22.71 -4.19 -5.67
CA GLN A 361 -22.97 -5.55 -5.21
C GLN A 361 -21.93 -6.54 -5.78
N GLY A 362 -21.46 -7.49 -4.97
CA GLY A 362 -20.47 -8.48 -5.39
C GLY A 362 -19.03 -7.96 -5.48
N LEU A 363 -18.78 -6.70 -5.11
CA LEU A 363 -17.44 -6.13 -4.97
C LEU A 363 -16.98 -6.16 -3.52
N PHE A 364 -15.77 -6.68 -3.33
CA PHE A 364 -15.08 -6.74 -2.04
C PHE A 364 -13.64 -6.23 -2.21
N ALA A 365 -13.02 -5.77 -1.12
CA ALA A 365 -11.60 -5.46 -1.14
C ALA A 365 -10.92 -5.80 0.19
N ALA A 366 -9.62 -6.14 0.14
CA ALA A 366 -8.84 -6.51 1.31
C ALA A 366 -7.38 -6.05 1.19
N GLY A 367 -6.73 -5.84 2.35
CA GLY A 367 -5.35 -5.37 2.45
C GLY A 367 -5.21 -3.93 1.96
N GLU A 368 -4.00 -3.54 1.53
CA GLU A 368 -3.70 -2.15 1.15
C GLU A 368 -4.60 -1.61 0.02
N ALA A 369 -5.26 -2.47 -0.78
CA ALA A 369 -6.24 -2.03 -1.78
C ALA A 369 -7.54 -1.50 -1.17
N ALA A 370 -7.85 -1.89 0.06
CA ALA A 370 -9.07 -1.56 0.79
C ALA A 370 -8.82 -0.43 1.80
N CYS A 371 -9.83 0.35 2.09
CA CYS A 371 -9.82 1.25 3.23
C CYS A 371 -10.93 0.87 4.22
N VAL A 372 -10.60 -0.01 5.16
CA VAL A 372 -11.42 -0.27 6.36
C VAL A 372 -11.19 0.78 7.44
N SER A 373 -10.39 1.80 7.16
CA SER A 373 -9.98 2.90 8.05
C SER A 373 -9.22 2.47 9.31
N VAL A 374 -8.55 1.31 9.28
CA VAL A 374 -7.77 0.81 10.42
C VAL A 374 -6.46 1.57 10.64
N HIS A 375 -5.98 2.30 9.63
CA HIS A 375 -4.73 3.05 9.69
C HIS A 375 -4.92 4.56 9.85
N GLY A 376 -6.11 5.07 9.60
CA GLY A 376 -6.42 6.49 9.69
C GLY A 376 -5.44 7.34 8.88
N ALA A 377 -4.93 8.40 9.48
CA ALA A 377 -4.06 9.36 8.81
C ALA A 377 -2.57 8.95 8.73
N ASN A 378 -2.16 7.91 9.48
CA ASN A 378 -0.77 7.42 9.49
C ASN A 378 -0.68 6.01 10.07
N ARG A 379 -0.21 5.04 9.29
CA ARG A 379 -0.11 3.64 9.68
C ARG A 379 0.97 3.40 10.72
N LEU A 380 0.61 2.73 11.81
CA LEU A 380 1.55 2.26 12.81
C LEU A 380 2.43 1.14 12.24
N GLY A 381 3.71 1.13 12.57
CA GLY A 381 4.66 0.11 12.13
C GLY A 381 4.18 -1.30 12.46
N SER A 382 4.47 -2.28 11.58
CA SER A 382 4.11 -3.70 11.67
C SER A 382 2.60 -4.05 11.64
N ASN A 383 1.69 -3.08 11.52
CA ASN A 383 0.26 -3.35 11.35
C ASN A 383 -0.11 -3.76 9.91
N SER A 384 0.70 -3.43 8.88
CA SER A 384 0.34 -3.74 7.49
C SER A 384 0.24 -5.24 7.20
N LEU A 385 1.21 -6.04 7.67
CA LEU A 385 1.15 -7.50 7.50
C LEU A 385 -0.02 -8.11 8.28
N LEU A 386 -0.32 -7.58 9.47
CA LEU A 386 -1.45 -8.04 10.25
C LEU A 386 -2.77 -7.71 9.56
N GLU A 387 -2.92 -6.49 9.07
CA GLU A 387 -4.10 -6.06 8.33
C GLU A 387 -4.39 -6.97 7.14
N THR A 388 -3.37 -7.26 6.31
CA THR A 388 -3.57 -8.11 5.13
C THR A 388 -4.10 -9.50 5.48
N LEU A 389 -3.69 -10.06 6.60
CA LEU A 389 -4.12 -11.39 7.04
C LEU A 389 -5.48 -11.35 7.76
N VAL A 390 -5.70 -10.39 8.66
CA VAL A 390 -6.96 -10.27 9.40
C VAL A 390 -8.10 -9.93 8.44
N PHE A 391 -7.99 -8.80 7.71
CA PHE A 391 -9.07 -8.37 6.83
C PHE A 391 -9.14 -9.21 5.54
N GLY A 392 -8.04 -9.80 5.06
CA GLY A 392 -8.10 -10.82 4.01
C GLY A 392 -8.96 -12.01 4.41
N ARG A 393 -8.83 -12.47 5.65
CA ARG A 393 -9.63 -13.57 6.20
C ARG A 393 -11.11 -13.19 6.39
N GLU A 394 -11.37 -12.04 7.00
CA GLU A 394 -12.75 -11.58 7.23
C GLU A 394 -13.46 -11.35 5.89
N THR A 395 -12.80 -10.72 4.91
CA THR A 395 -13.33 -10.54 3.55
C THR A 395 -13.62 -11.89 2.89
N GLY A 396 -12.71 -12.87 2.97
CA GLY A 396 -12.94 -14.21 2.43
C GLY A 396 -14.17 -14.89 3.03
N ARG A 397 -14.36 -14.77 4.34
CA ARG A 397 -15.55 -15.28 5.05
C ARG A 397 -16.84 -14.58 4.61
N THR A 398 -16.78 -13.28 4.47
CA THR A 398 -17.92 -12.48 3.99
C THR A 398 -18.31 -12.88 2.57
N VAL A 399 -17.33 -13.13 1.69
CA VAL A 399 -17.59 -13.65 0.34
C VAL A 399 -18.28 -15.02 0.40
N VAL A 400 -17.86 -15.92 1.31
CA VAL A 400 -18.53 -17.21 1.50
C VAL A 400 -20.00 -17.03 1.88
N GLU A 401 -20.31 -16.14 2.83
CA GLU A 401 -21.71 -15.87 3.22
C GLU A 401 -22.50 -15.24 2.06
N TYR A 402 -21.87 -14.31 1.31
CA TYR A 402 -22.46 -13.73 0.12
C TYR A 402 -22.82 -14.79 -0.93
N LEU A 403 -21.89 -15.72 -1.23
CA LEU A 403 -22.10 -16.79 -2.22
C LEU A 403 -23.20 -17.79 -1.80
N ARG A 404 -23.42 -18.02 -0.49
CA ARG A 404 -24.50 -18.86 0.02
C ARG A 404 -25.88 -18.27 -0.26
N THR A 405 -26.00 -16.95 -0.25
CA THR A 405 -27.27 -16.24 -0.37
C THR A 405 -27.58 -15.75 -1.78
N HIS A 406 -26.58 -15.67 -2.68
CA HIS A 406 -26.71 -15.15 -4.04
C HIS A 406 -26.39 -16.25 -5.07
N ASN A 407 -27.46 -17.00 -5.44
CA ASN A 407 -27.37 -18.12 -6.40
C ASN A 407 -27.71 -17.75 -7.84
N GLU A 408 -27.97 -16.48 -8.13
CA GLU A 408 -28.36 -16.03 -9.47
C GLU A 408 -27.23 -16.25 -10.49
N SER A 409 -27.61 -16.72 -11.70
CA SER A 409 -26.66 -16.82 -12.79
C SER A 409 -26.32 -15.43 -13.35
N THR A 410 -25.08 -15.22 -13.75
CA THR A 410 -24.65 -13.99 -14.45
C THR A 410 -25.38 -13.84 -15.79
N SER A 411 -25.76 -12.60 -16.14
CA SER A 411 -26.45 -12.24 -17.37
C SER A 411 -25.70 -12.66 -18.65
N THR A 412 -26.42 -12.81 -19.75
CA THR A 412 -25.84 -13.11 -21.09
C THR A 412 -25.26 -11.87 -21.79
N THR A 413 -25.44 -10.67 -21.24
CA THR A 413 -25.03 -9.39 -21.88
C THR A 413 -23.59 -8.98 -21.57
N LEU A 414 -22.86 -9.74 -20.75
CA LEU A 414 -21.50 -9.39 -20.29
C LEU A 414 -20.46 -9.33 -21.41
N GLU A 415 -20.64 -10.11 -22.49
CA GLU A 415 -19.70 -10.12 -23.61
C GLU A 415 -19.60 -8.77 -24.31
N GLY A 416 -20.73 -8.11 -24.53
CA GLY A 416 -20.74 -6.78 -25.18
C GLY A 416 -20.03 -5.71 -24.34
N GLU A 417 -20.13 -5.78 -23.01
CA GLU A 417 -19.41 -4.88 -22.13
C GLU A 417 -17.90 -5.19 -22.13
N ALA A 418 -17.53 -6.46 -22.05
CA ALA A 418 -16.13 -6.90 -22.12
C ALA A 418 -15.46 -6.50 -23.44
N GLU A 419 -16.18 -6.58 -24.58
CA GLU A 419 -15.67 -6.15 -25.90
C GLU A 419 -15.40 -4.64 -25.94
N LYS A 420 -16.27 -3.80 -25.37
CA LYS A 420 -16.04 -2.35 -25.25
C LYS A 420 -14.81 -2.03 -24.40
N LEU A 421 -14.66 -2.69 -23.25
CA LEU A 421 -13.50 -2.52 -22.38
C LEU A 421 -12.20 -2.91 -23.09
N LEU A 422 -12.25 -3.99 -23.88
CA LEU A 422 -11.12 -4.44 -24.68
C LEU A 422 -10.74 -3.45 -25.78
N GLU A 423 -11.72 -2.89 -26.49
CA GLU A 423 -11.49 -1.85 -27.51
C GLU A 423 -10.83 -0.60 -26.90
N GLN A 424 -11.28 -0.19 -25.71
CA GLN A 424 -10.67 0.92 -24.97
C GLN A 424 -9.22 0.61 -24.58
N ALA A 425 -8.92 -0.61 -24.13
CA ALA A 425 -7.57 -1.02 -23.79
C ALA A 425 -6.64 -0.98 -25.01
N TYR A 426 -7.10 -1.41 -26.18
CA TYR A 426 -6.29 -1.41 -27.42
C TYR A 426 -6.21 -0.04 -28.10
N SER A 427 -6.89 1.00 -27.64
CA SER A 427 -6.86 2.33 -28.27
C SER A 427 -5.46 2.89 -28.43
N PHE A 428 -4.56 2.68 -27.44
CA PHE A 428 -3.18 3.17 -27.44
C PHE A 428 -2.29 2.47 -28.46
N VAL A 429 -2.56 1.21 -28.79
CA VAL A 429 -1.77 0.44 -29.76
C VAL A 429 -2.02 0.90 -31.20
N LYS A 430 -3.21 1.44 -31.47
CA LYS A 430 -3.63 1.91 -32.79
C LYS A 430 -2.97 3.24 -33.18
N SER A 431 -2.46 4.00 -32.21
CA SER A 431 -1.78 5.27 -32.49
C SER A 431 -0.35 5.03 -32.99
N GLU A 432 0.04 5.69 -34.09
CA GLU A 432 1.38 5.62 -34.67
C GLU A 432 2.28 6.79 -34.27
N SER A 433 1.69 7.84 -33.67
CA SER A 433 2.39 9.04 -33.26
C SER A 433 1.68 9.71 -32.09
N GLY A 434 2.38 10.59 -31.38
CA GLY A 434 1.85 11.31 -30.23
C GLY A 434 2.93 11.47 -29.17
N ILE A 435 2.54 11.39 -27.90
CA ILE A 435 3.45 11.47 -26.76
C ILE A 435 3.76 10.04 -26.30
N HIS A 436 5.02 9.69 -26.17
CA HIS A 436 5.41 8.38 -25.64
C HIS A 436 4.97 8.26 -24.18
N PHE A 437 4.33 7.11 -23.82
CA PHE A 437 3.78 6.91 -22.46
C PHE A 437 4.81 7.16 -21.34
N GLY A 438 6.09 6.79 -21.56
CA GLY A 438 7.17 6.96 -20.57
C GLY A 438 7.47 8.42 -20.22
N GLU A 439 7.27 9.36 -21.16
CA GLU A 439 7.44 10.79 -20.89
C GLU A 439 6.35 11.30 -19.94
N ILE A 440 5.10 10.90 -20.20
CA ILE A 440 3.96 11.25 -19.33
C ILE A 440 4.14 10.61 -17.95
N GLN A 441 4.54 9.34 -17.88
CA GLN A 441 4.74 8.61 -16.63
C GLN A 441 5.82 9.26 -15.76
N ASN A 442 6.97 9.60 -16.34
CA ASN A 442 8.05 10.25 -15.60
C ASN A 442 7.62 11.62 -15.08
N LYS A 443 6.93 12.42 -15.90
CA LYS A 443 6.40 13.72 -15.50
C LYS A 443 5.35 13.58 -14.38
N LEU A 444 4.42 12.63 -14.50
CA LEU A 444 3.41 12.35 -13.49
C LEU A 444 4.04 12.05 -12.13
N ARG A 445 4.99 11.12 -12.10
CA ARG A 445 5.69 10.71 -10.89
C ARG A 445 6.42 11.87 -10.21
N GLN A 446 7.02 12.76 -11.01
CA GLN A 446 7.70 13.94 -10.50
C GLN A 446 6.71 14.97 -9.93
N VAL A 447 5.61 15.29 -10.63
CA VAL A 447 4.56 16.18 -10.16
C VAL A 447 3.95 15.68 -8.85
N MET A 448 3.63 14.39 -8.76
CA MET A 448 3.09 13.81 -7.53
C MET A 448 4.08 13.86 -6.37
N TRP A 449 5.38 13.74 -6.64
CA TRP A 449 6.41 13.89 -5.62
C TRP A 449 6.58 15.34 -5.15
N ASP A 450 6.66 16.30 -6.07
CA ASP A 450 6.98 17.70 -5.77
C ASP A 450 5.78 18.45 -5.22
N ASP A 451 4.60 18.29 -5.84
CA ASP A 451 3.41 19.10 -5.56
C ASP A 451 2.40 18.41 -4.62
N VAL A 452 2.36 17.08 -4.59
CA VAL A 452 1.40 16.28 -3.80
C VAL A 452 2.11 15.36 -2.80
N GLY A 453 3.38 15.62 -2.52
CA GLY A 453 4.25 14.80 -1.68
C GLY A 453 4.10 15.05 -0.17
N ILE A 454 5.26 15.12 0.53
CA ILE A 454 5.33 15.21 1.99
C ILE A 454 4.87 16.59 2.51
N PHE A 455 5.27 17.67 1.86
CA PHE A 455 4.88 19.04 2.19
C PHE A 455 3.93 19.57 1.13
N ARG A 456 2.76 19.99 1.56
CA ARG A 456 1.66 20.47 0.72
C ARG A 456 1.26 21.88 1.11
N ASN A 457 0.78 22.67 0.17
CA ASN A 457 0.05 23.91 0.38
C ASN A 457 -0.91 24.13 -0.79
N GLU A 458 -1.75 25.15 -0.70
CA GLU A 458 -2.78 25.41 -1.71
C GLU A 458 -2.19 25.63 -3.11
N ASP A 459 -1.08 26.38 -3.22
CA ASP A 459 -0.45 26.71 -4.51
C ASP A 459 0.15 25.47 -5.16
N LEU A 460 0.93 24.65 -4.42
CA LEU A 460 1.48 23.39 -4.91
C LEU A 460 0.38 22.42 -5.33
N LEU A 461 -0.64 22.24 -4.50
CA LEU A 461 -1.73 21.31 -4.81
C LEU A 461 -2.57 21.76 -6.02
N LYS A 462 -2.81 23.07 -6.20
CA LYS A 462 -3.47 23.60 -7.41
C LYS A 462 -2.61 23.43 -8.65
N SER A 463 -1.30 23.69 -8.55
CA SER A 463 -0.33 23.47 -9.63
C SER A 463 -0.31 22.00 -10.04
N GLY A 464 -0.11 21.10 -9.06
CA GLY A 464 -0.07 19.66 -9.29
C GLY A 464 -1.36 19.12 -9.91
N LEU A 465 -2.53 19.51 -9.37
CA LEU A 465 -3.83 19.11 -9.92
C LEU A 465 -3.98 19.58 -11.37
N SER A 466 -3.65 20.84 -11.68
CA SER A 466 -3.72 21.38 -13.04
C SER A 466 -2.83 20.63 -14.02
N GLU A 467 -1.57 20.31 -13.63
CA GLU A 467 -0.66 19.54 -14.46
C GLU A 467 -1.13 18.08 -14.65
N VAL A 468 -1.68 17.45 -13.61
CA VAL A 468 -2.25 16.09 -13.72
C VAL A 468 -3.46 16.07 -14.65
N GLU A 469 -4.39 17.04 -14.53
CA GLU A 469 -5.56 17.15 -15.42
C GLU A 469 -5.13 17.38 -16.89
N LYS A 470 -4.10 18.17 -17.13
CA LYS A 470 -3.52 18.36 -18.45
C LYS A 470 -2.91 17.05 -18.99
N MET A 471 -2.10 16.34 -18.19
CA MET A 471 -1.54 15.06 -18.58
C MET A 471 -2.63 14.02 -18.84
N ARG A 472 -3.75 14.04 -18.09
CA ARG A 472 -4.90 13.15 -18.31
C ARG A 472 -5.53 13.33 -19.69
N THR A 473 -5.53 14.54 -20.25
CA THR A 473 -5.96 14.75 -21.63
C THR A 473 -4.94 14.19 -22.63
N GLN A 474 -3.65 14.28 -22.33
CA GLN A 474 -2.56 13.77 -23.16
C GLN A 474 -2.51 12.24 -23.23
N VAL A 475 -2.99 11.53 -22.18
CA VAL A 475 -3.08 10.06 -22.18
C VAL A 475 -3.93 9.53 -23.35
N LYS A 476 -4.89 10.30 -23.85
CA LYS A 476 -5.69 9.92 -25.04
C LYS A 476 -4.87 9.94 -26.34
N GLU A 477 -3.78 10.69 -26.37
CA GLU A 477 -2.87 10.87 -27.52
C GLU A 477 -1.57 10.08 -27.35
N MET A 478 -1.46 9.26 -26.30
CA MET A 478 -0.25 8.48 -26.07
C MET A 478 -0.14 7.32 -27.04
N TYR A 479 1.10 6.93 -27.33
CA TYR A 479 1.40 5.77 -28.14
C TYR A 479 2.44 4.88 -27.46
N VAL A 480 2.50 3.63 -27.91
CA VAL A 480 3.52 2.65 -27.57
C VAL A 480 4.32 2.29 -28.83
N THR A 481 5.62 2.08 -28.68
CA THR A 481 6.51 1.77 -29.80
C THR A 481 6.37 0.31 -30.22
N ASP A 482 6.32 -0.59 -29.23
CA ASP A 482 6.14 -2.02 -29.46
C ASP A 482 4.70 -2.34 -29.86
N LYS A 483 4.50 -2.89 -31.05
CA LYS A 483 3.20 -3.34 -31.59
C LYS A 483 3.05 -4.86 -31.58
N SER A 484 4.02 -5.57 -31.02
CA SER A 484 3.96 -7.03 -30.91
C SER A 484 2.86 -7.47 -29.93
N LYS A 485 2.45 -8.74 -30.06
CA LYS A 485 1.48 -9.36 -29.15
C LYS A 485 2.13 -10.38 -28.21
N VAL A 486 3.44 -10.30 -28.01
CA VAL A 486 4.18 -11.23 -27.15
C VAL A 486 4.96 -10.44 -26.12
N TYR A 487 4.61 -10.59 -24.85
CA TYR A 487 5.26 -9.88 -23.74
C TYR A 487 5.41 -8.37 -23.98
N ASN A 488 4.39 -7.72 -24.54
CA ASN A 488 4.42 -6.28 -24.80
C ASN A 488 4.31 -5.48 -23.49
N THR A 489 5.44 -5.28 -22.83
CA THR A 489 5.49 -4.55 -21.55
C THR A 489 5.12 -3.08 -21.70
N GLU A 490 5.37 -2.45 -22.88
CA GLU A 490 4.95 -1.07 -23.13
C GLU A 490 3.43 -0.92 -23.10
N PHE A 491 2.72 -1.88 -23.68
CA PHE A 491 1.26 -1.91 -23.66
C PHE A 491 0.70 -1.95 -22.24
N PHE A 492 1.22 -2.85 -21.39
CA PHE A 492 0.76 -2.96 -20.01
C PHE A 492 1.16 -1.73 -19.19
N ASN A 493 2.37 -1.19 -19.37
CA ASN A 493 2.80 0.05 -18.73
C ASN A 493 1.92 1.26 -19.11
N ALA A 494 1.44 1.32 -20.35
CA ALA A 494 0.51 2.36 -20.78
C ALA A 494 -0.86 2.22 -20.12
N LEU A 495 -1.35 0.99 -19.89
CA LEU A 495 -2.58 0.73 -19.13
C LEU A 495 -2.40 1.10 -17.65
N GLU A 496 -1.26 0.76 -17.06
CA GLU A 496 -0.92 1.15 -15.69
C GLU A 496 -0.85 2.68 -15.54
N LEU A 497 -0.28 3.39 -16.53
CA LEU A 497 -0.26 4.86 -16.54
C LEU A 497 -1.67 5.44 -16.57
N ARG A 498 -2.59 4.86 -17.36
CA ARG A 498 -4.01 5.27 -17.35
C ARG A 498 -4.61 5.15 -15.95
N ASN A 499 -4.36 4.02 -15.27
CA ASN A 499 -4.83 3.78 -13.91
C ASN A 499 -4.22 4.78 -12.92
N MET A 500 -2.91 5.00 -12.99
CA MET A 500 -2.21 5.98 -12.14
C MET A 500 -2.73 7.41 -12.35
N MET A 501 -3.13 7.77 -13.58
CA MET A 501 -3.64 9.11 -13.89
C MET A 501 -4.98 9.39 -13.20
N ASP A 502 -5.92 8.43 -13.22
CA ASP A 502 -7.20 8.55 -12.52
C ASP A 502 -6.97 8.75 -11.01
N LEU A 503 -6.04 8.01 -10.41
CA LEU A 503 -5.69 8.12 -8.99
C LEU A 503 -5.02 9.44 -8.65
N ALA A 504 -4.11 9.93 -9.51
CA ALA A 504 -3.42 11.21 -9.29
C ALA A 504 -4.40 12.38 -9.18
N VAL A 505 -5.42 12.42 -10.05
CA VAL A 505 -6.47 13.46 -10.00
C VAL A 505 -7.25 13.37 -8.69
N VAL A 506 -7.66 12.16 -8.28
CA VAL A 506 -8.44 11.95 -7.05
C VAL A 506 -7.65 12.34 -5.81
N ILE A 507 -6.39 11.89 -5.71
CA ILE A 507 -5.50 12.20 -4.57
C ILE A 507 -5.23 13.71 -4.47
N SER A 508 -4.87 14.34 -5.60
CA SER A 508 -4.58 15.79 -5.63
C SER A 508 -5.80 16.61 -5.24
N LYS A 509 -6.99 16.23 -5.71
CA LYS A 509 -8.25 16.90 -5.36
C LYS A 509 -8.60 16.71 -3.88
N ALA A 510 -8.51 15.51 -3.35
CA ALA A 510 -8.77 15.21 -1.95
C ALA A 510 -7.80 15.96 -1.02
N ALA A 511 -6.49 15.96 -1.37
CA ALA A 511 -5.48 16.70 -0.62
C ALA A 511 -5.72 18.22 -0.63
N LEU A 512 -6.21 18.77 -1.75
CA LEU A 512 -6.49 20.20 -1.88
C LEU A 512 -7.68 20.62 -1.00
N VAL A 513 -8.73 19.81 -0.91
CA VAL A 513 -9.92 20.18 -0.16
C VAL A 513 -9.78 20.00 1.35
N ARG A 514 -8.88 19.11 1.83
CA ARG A 514 -8.62 18.94 3.27
C ARG A 514 -7.70 20.06 3.79
N THR A 515 -8.27 20.98 4.55
CA THR A 515 -7.58 22.19 5.05
C THR A 515 -7.17 22.03 6.52
N GLU A 516 -6.42 20.98 6.83
CA GLU A 516 -5.78 20.69 8.12
C GLU A 516 -4.44 19.97 7.89
N SER A 517 -3.69 19.74 8.95
CA SER A 517 -2.58 18.79 9.00
C SER A 517 -2.90 17.65 9.96
N ARG A 518 -2.88 16.39 9.45
CA ARG A 518 -3.14 15.18 10.25
C ARG A 518 -2.29 14.03 9.75
N GLY A 519 -1.49 13.42 10.63
CA GLY A 519 -0.64 12.28 10.28
C GLY A 519 0.26 12.55 9.08
N ALA A 520 0.12 11.76 8.02
CA ALA A 520 0.90 11.88 6.80
C ALA A 520 0.47 13.04 5.87
N HIS A 521 -0.74 13.57 6.03
CA HIS A 521 -1.20 14.76 5.30
C HIS A 521 -0.75 16.02 6.02
N PHE A 522 0.26 16.70 5.48
CA PHE A 522 0.81 17.92 6.09
C PHE A 522 0.68 19.12 5.16
N ARG A 523 -0.10 20.12 5.61
CA ARG A 523 -0.37 21.39 4.93
C ARG A 523 0.42 22.51 5.62
N THR A 524 1.38 23.12 4.92
CA THR A 524 2.17 24.24 5.48
C THR A 524 1.35 25.51 5.69
N ASP A 525 0.26 25.63 4.94
CA ASP A 525 -0.73 26.72 5.06
C ASP A 525 -1.83 26.44 6.10
N TYR A 526 -1.99 25.18 6.53
CA TYR A 526 -2.88 24.74 7.62
C TYR A 526 -2.13 23.75 8.53
N PRO A 527 -1.14 24.19 9.32
CA PRO A 527 -0.21 23.30 10.01
C PRO A 527 -0.84 22.54 11.20
N GLU A 528 -1.98 23.00 11.68
CA GLU A 528 -2.65 22.41 12.85
C GLU A 528 -3.69 21.36 12.44
N ARG A 529 -3.93 20.39 13.36
CA ARG A 529 -5.02 19.44 13.27
C ARG A 529 -6.34 20.11 13.69
N ASP A 530 -7.40 19.90 12.93
CA ASP A 530 -8.72 20.48 13.17
C ASP A 530 -9.78 19.39 13.38
N ASP A 531 -9.91 18.92 14.62
CA ASP A 531 -10.89 17.87 14.97
C ASP A 531 -12.34 18.34 14.83
N LYS A 532 -12.60 19.65 14.91
CA LYS A 532 -13.95 20.20 14.81
C LYS A 532 -14.52 20.06 13.40
N ASN A 533 -13.71 20.33 12.38
CA ASN A 533 -14.16 20.36 10.99
C ASN A 533 -13.72 19.14 10.21
N TRP A 534 -12.62 18.46 10.60
CA TRP A 534 -11.95 17.44 9.81
C TRP A 534 -11.83 16.07 10.46
N LEU A 535 -12.45 15.81 11.63
CA LEU A 535 -12.57 14.44 12.15
C LEU A 535 -13.63 13.66 11.36
N LYS A 536 -13.32 13.43 10.08
CA LYS A 536 -14.18 12.74 9.12
C LYS A 536 -13.35 12.17 7.98
N HIS A 537 -13.80 11.07 7.42
CA HIS A 537 -13.24 10.47 6.21
C HIS A 537 -13.60 11.27 4.98
N THR A 538 -12.65 11.40 4.07
CA THR A 538 -12.89 11.89 2.70
C THR A 538 -13.38 10.74 1.84
N ILE A 539 -14.47 10.93 1.11
CA ILE A 539 -15.02 9.96 0.16
C ILE A 539 -14.95 10.57 -1.22
N ALA A 540 -14.24 9.93 -2.14
CA ALA A 540 -14.03 10.44 -3.49
C ALA A 540 -14.61 9.52 -4.55
N TYR A 541 -15.45 10.05 -5.41
CA TYR A 541 -15.97 9.38 -6.61
C TYR A 541 -15.39 9.99 -7.86
N LEU A 542 -15.20 9.19 -8.89
CA LEU A 542 -14.83 9.65 -10.22
C LEU A 542 -16.06 9.54 -11.15
N LYS A 543 -16.67 10.67 -11.50
CA LYS A 543 -17.80 10.73 -12.42
C LYS A 543 -17.37 11.36 -13.74
N GLY A 544 -17.15 10.52 -14.75
CA GLY A 544 -16.54 10.96 -16.01
C GLY A 544 -15.15 11.54 -15.77
N ASN A 545 -14.99 12.84 -16.00
CA ASN A 545 -13.73 13.55 -15.77
C ASN A 545 -13.69 14.34 -14.45
N GLN A 546 -14.76 14.32 -13.66
CA GLN A 546 -14.87 15.13 -12.43
C GLN A 546 -14.73 14.26 -11.19
N VAL A 547 -14.02 14.79 -10.19
CA VAL A 547 -13.92 14.19 -8.86
C VAL A 547 -14.93 14.85 -7.95
N GLU A 548 -15.88 14.08 -7.46
CA GLU A 548 -16.81 14.50 -6.42
C GLU A 548 -16.32 14.07 -5.05
N ILE A 549 -16.31 14.99 -4.11
CA ILE A 549 -15.88 14.74 -2.72
C ILE A 549 -17.09 14.76 -1.79
N GLY A 550 -17.24 13.70 -1.04
CA GLY A 550 -18.16 13.56 0.09
C GLY A 550 -17.39 13.26 1.38
N TYR A 551 -18.12 13.05 2.46
CA TYR A 551 -17.55 12.76 3.76
C TYR A 551 -18.36 11.71 4.53
N LYS A 552 -17.66 10.90 5.33
CA LYS A 552 -18.26 9.98 6.31
C LYS A 552 -17.72 10.29 7.71
N PRO A 553 -18.51 10.12 8.79
CA PRO A 553 -18.01 10.26 10.15
C PRO A 553 -17.00 9.15 10.47
N VAL A 554 -16.05 9.44 11.36
CA VAL A 554 -15.18 8.43 11.97
C VAL A 554 -15.95 7.66 13.03
N THR A 555 -15.80 6.35 13.06
CA THR A 555 -16.39 5.48 14.11
C THR A 555 -15.60 5.61 15.41
N LEU A 556 -16.12 6.32 16.38
CA LEU A 556 -15.54 6.49 17.71
C LEU A 556 -16.25 5.58 18.72
N THR A 557 -15.56 4.60 19.30
CA THR A 557 -16.12 3.69 20.30
C THR A 557 -15.68 4.02 21.72
N ARG A 558 -14.40 4.38 21.92
CA ARG A 558 -13.81 4.53 23.25
C ARG A 558 -13.00 5.82 23.44
N TRP A 559 -12.15 6.19 22.48
CA TRP A 559 -11.17 7.26 22.65
C TRP A 559 -11.53 8.50 21.83
N GLN A 560 -11.60 9.63 22.54
CA GLN A 560 -11.75 10.93 21.91
C GLN A 560 -10.37 11.44 21.41
N PRO A 561 -10.33 12.29 20.38
CA PRO A 561 -9.09 12.88 19.91
C PRO A 561 -8.35 13.64 21.01
N GLU A 562 -7.08 13.32 21.20
CA GLU A 562 -6.15 13.99 22.09
C GLU A 562 -4.92 14.49 21.33
N ALA A 563 -4.16 15.39 21.95
CA ALA A 563 -2.89 15.82 21.37
C ALA A 563 -1.94 14.62 21.22
N ARG A 564 -1.35 14.48 20.02
CA ARG A 564 -0.40 13.39 19.71
C ARG A 564 0.96 13.68 20.36
N VAL A 565 1.14 13.25 21.61
CA VAL A 565 2.41 13.36 22.35
C VAL A 565 3.16 12.02 22.28
N TYR A 566 4.46 12.06 21.87
CA TYR A 566 5.35 10.91 21.75
C TYR A 566 6.58 11.05 22.63
#